data_839686255d89cb450adccf7def9e7e29
#
_entry.id   839686255d89cb450adccf7def9e7e29
#
_cell.length_a   1.000
_cell.length_b   1.000
_cell.length_c   1.000
_cell.angle_alpha   90.00
_cell.angle_beta   90.00
_cell.angle_gamma   90.00
#
_symmetry.space_group_name_H-M   'P 1'
#
loop_
_entity.id
_entity.type
_entity.pdbx_description
1 polymer ?
#
loop_
_entity_poly.entity_id
_entity_poly.type
_entity_poly.pdbx_seq_one_letter_code
_entity_poly.pdbx_strand_id
1 'polypeptide(L)'
;VSIMYGCNNFCSYCIVPYVRGRERSRDPERIIDEVRELVADGFREITLLGQNVNSYGKDLGTGYDFADLLTDLDKIEGDYLLRFMSSQPKDATYKLFDAMAGCRHVAKQLHLPVQSGCDRVLRAMNRPYDVARYLDLITYARRVMPDLVLTSDVIIGFPGETESDAMETVALVELSLIHI
;
A
#
# COMPACT_ATOMS: atom_id res chain seq x y z
N VAL A 1 -7.95 5.24 -11.62
CA VAL A 1 -6.77 5.43 -12.49
C VAL A 1 -5.76 4.32 -12.24
N SER A 2 -5.41 3.56 -13.27
CA SER A 2 -4.34 2.55 -13.18
C SER A 2 -2.98 3.25 -13.29
N ILE A 3 -2.11 3.10 -12.28
CA ILE A 3 -0.79 3.75 -12.28
C ILE A 3 0.35 2.79 -12.62
N MET A 4 0.14 1.48 -12.45
CA MET A 4 1.12 0.45 -12.76
C MET A 4 0.47 -0.90 -13.00
N TYR A 5 1.21 -1.83 -13.58
CA TYR A 5 0.81 -3.21 -13.86
C TYR A 5 1.87 -4.20 -13.37
N GLY A 6 1.44 -5.43 -13.06
CA GLY A 6 2.31 -6.51 -12.64
C GLY A 6 2.76 -6.42 -11.19
N CYS A 7 3.45 -7.45 -10.71
CA CYS A 7 3.98 -7.50 -9.35
C CYS A 7 5.19 -8.42 -9.28
N ASN A 8 6.25 -7.95 -8.59
CA ASN A 8 7.51 -8.70 -8.41
C ASN A 8 7.60 -9.42 -7.05
N ASN A 9 6.50 -9.48 -6.27
CA ASN A 9 6.60 -9.97 -4.89
C ASN A 9 6.56 -11.49 -4.73
N PHE A 10 6.05 -12.24 -5.70
CA PHE A 10 6.02 -13.71 -5.69
C PHE A 10 5.56 -14.32 -4.34
N CYS A 11 4.56 -13.72 -3.69
CA CYS A 11 3.96 -14.31 -2.49
C CYS A 11 3.47 -15.72 -2.82
N SER A 12 3.72 -16.71 -1.95
CA SER A 12 3.53 -18.13 -2.26
C SER A 12 2.08 -18.54 -2.58
N TYR A 13 1.11 -17.72 -2.20
CA TYR A 13 -0.32 -17.92 -2.46
C TYR A 13 -0.87 -17.08 -3.63
N CYS A 14 -0.01 -16.31 -4.33
CA CYS A 14 -0.47 -15.32 -5.29
C CYS A 14 -0.10 -15.67 -6.73
N ILE A 15 -1.10 -15.68 -7.62
CA ILE A 15 -0.93 -15.96 -9.05
C ILE A 15 -0.52 -14.72 -9.86
N VAL A 16 -0.63 -13.52 -9.30
CA VAL A 16 -0.47 -12.25 -10.01
C VAL A 16 0.84 -12.16 -10.81
N PRO A 17 2.03 -12.48 -10.28
CA PRO A 17 3.28 -12.38 -11.04
C PRO A 17 3.28 -13.21 -12.33
N TYR A 18 2.57 -14.32 -12.33
CA TYR A 18 2.49 -15.26 -13.47
C TYR A 18 1.50 -14.82 -14.53
N VAL A 19 0.42 -14.12 -14.15
CA VAL A 19 -0.66 -13.72 -15.08
C VAL A 19 -0.60 -12.25 -15.48
N ARG A 20 0.00 -11.38 -14.66
CA ARG A 20 0.18 -9.93 -14.93
C ARG A 20 1.60 -9.55 -15.30
N GLY A 21 2.57 -10.46 -15.08
CA GLY A 21 3.97 -10.25 -15.36
C GLY A 21 4.68 -9.31 -14.36
N ARG A 22 5.83 -8.80 -14.80
CA ARG A 22 6.66 -7.91 -13.97
C ARG A 22 6.03 -6.54 -13.79
N GLU A 23 6.42 -5.86 -12.71
CA GLU A 23 6.04 -4.48 -12.43
C GLU A 23 6.44 -3.56 -13.58
N ARG A 24 5.50 -2.72 -13.99
CA ARG A 24 5.67 -1.67 -15.00
C ARG A 24 4.86 -0.47 -14.57
N SER A 25 5.55 0.59 -14.21
CA SER A 25 4.95 1.88 -13.87
C SER A 25 4.54 2.61 -15.15
N ARG A 26 3.42 3.30 -15.09
CA ARG A 26 3.04 4.25 -16.13
C ARG A 26 3.84 5.54 -15.93
N ASP A 27 4.01 6.27 -17.02
CA ASP A 27 4.62 7.58 -17.03
C ASP A 27 3.89 8.55 -16.08
N PRO A 28 4.61 9.25 -15.16
CA PRO A 28 3.99 10.16 -14.19
C PRO A 28 3.18 11.28 -14.83
N GLU A 29 3.70 11.90 -15.90
CA GLU A 29 3.04 13.02 -16.55
C GLU A 29 1.68 12.62 -17.11
N ARG A 30 1.60 11.42 -17.71
CA ARG A 30 0.33 10.88 -18.23
C ARG A 30 -0.69 10.58 -17.13
N ILE A 31 -0.23 10.16 -15.96
CA ILE A 31 -1.13 9.94 -14.80
C ILE A 31 -1.64 11.28 -14.27
N ILE A 32 -0.76 12.29 -14.18
CA ILE A 32 -1.12 13.63 -13.72
C ILE A 32 -2.13 14.27 -14.68
N ASP A 33 -1.92 14.13 -15.98
CA ASP A 33 -2.84 14.67 -16.99
C ASP A 33 -4.22 13.98 -16.90
N GLU A 34 -4.26 12.64 -16.81
CA GLU A 34 -5.50 11.88 -16.65
C GLU A 34 -6.27 12.30 -15.38
N VAL A 35 -5.57 12.46 -14.25
CA VAL A 35 -6.21 12.91 -13.00
C VAL A 35 -6.72 14.35 -13.14
N ARG A 36 -5.96 15.24 -13.81
CA ARG A 36 -6.38 16.61 -14.05
C ARG A 36 -7.66 16.68 -14.89
N GLU A 37 -7.74 15.86 -15.95
CA GLU A 37 -8.95 15.75 -16.77
C GLU A 37 -10.15 15.26 -15.95
N LEU A 38 -9.98 14.23 -15.15
CA LEU A 38 -11.03 13.70 -14.27
C LEU A 38 -11.52 14.75 -13.27
N VAL A 39 -10.62 15.52 -12.66
CA VAL A 39 -11.00 16.60 -11.73
C VAL A 39 -11.76 17.70 -12.47
N ALA A 40 -11.33 18.08 -13.67
CA ALA A 40 -12.01 19.06 -14.52
C ALA A 40 -13.41 18.59 -14.93
N ASP A 41 -13.60 17.29 -15.16
CA ASP A 41 -14.89 16.65 -15.46
C ASP A 41 -15.80 16.53 -14.22
N GLY A 42 -15.32 16.92 -13.04
CA GLY A 42 -16.10 16.96 -11.80
C GLY A 42 -16.08 15.66 -10.98
N PHE A 43 -15.17 14.72 -11.26
CA PHE A 43 -14.98 13.55 -10.39
C PHE A 43 -14.44 13.97 -9.03
N ARG A 44 -15.09 13.49 -7.96
CA ARG A 44 -14.80 13.88 -6.58
C ARG A 44 -13.96 12.84 -5.82
N GLU A 45 -13.89 11.62 -6.29
CA GLU A 45 -13.08 10.57 -5.70
C GLU A 45 -12.35 9.82 -6.80
N ILE A 46 -11.02 9.75 -6.67
CA ILE A 46 -10.14 9.12 -7.64
C ILE A 46 -9.30 8.09 -6.90
N THR A 47 -9.39 6.81 -7.32
CA THR A 47 -8.60 5.73 -6.74
C THR A 47 -7.46 5.34 -7.67
N LEU A 48 -6.22 5.42 -7.15
CA LEU A 48 -5.03 4.95 -7.84
C LEU A 48 -4.89 3.43 -7.67
N LEU A 49 -4.73 2.72 -8.77
CA LEU A 49 -4.77 1.26 -8.81
C LEU A 49 -3.46 0.68 -9.37
N GLY A 50 -3.05 -0.42 -8.78
CA GLY A 50 -1.94 -1.26 -9.19
C GLY A 50 -1.98 -2.58 -8.43
N GLN A 51 -1.04 -3.48 -8.69
CA GLN A 51 -0.91 -4.73 -7.93
C GLN A 51 -0.02 -4.58 -6.69
N ASN A 52 0.81 -3.52 -6.66
CA ASN A 52 1.61 -3.09 -5.51
C ASN A 52 1.97 -1.61 -5.70
N VAL A 53 1.04 -0.70 -5.39
CA VAL A 53 1.21 0.74 -5.67
C VAL A 53 2.42 1.36 -4.97
N ASN A 54 2.84 0.81 -3.83
CA ASN A 54 4.00 1.30 -3.07
C ASN A 54 5.33 1.08 -3.81
N SER A 55 5.38 0.19 -4.81
CA SER A 55 6.57 -0.02 -5.64
C SER A 55 6.60 0.85 -6.90
N TYR A 56 5.58 1.69 -7.13
CA TYR A 56 5.52 2.59 -8.27
C TYR A 56 6.82 3.40 -8.41
N GLY A 57 7.29 3.51 -9.62
CA GLY A 57 8.47 4.29 -9.98
C GLY A 57 9.80 3.55 -9.89
N LYS A 58 9.87 2.40 -9.20
CA LYS A 58 11.14 1.65 -9.05
C LYS A 58 11.76 1.21 -10.38
N ASP A 59 10.94 0.96 -11.38
CA ASP A 59 11.35 0.54 -12.72
C ASP A 59 11.62 1.71 -13.69
N LEU A 60 11.31 2.95 -13.29
CA LEU A 60 11.54 4.15 -14.12
C LEU A 60 13.01 4.59 -14.13
N GLY A 61 13.80 4.20 -13.12
CA GLY A 61 15.24 4.54 -13.04
C GLY A 61 15.53 6.02 -12.78
N THR A 62 14.53 6.82 -12.44
CA THR A 62 14.65 8.28 -12.23
C THR A 62 14.75 8.67 -10.75
N GLY A 63 14.52 7.73 -9.83
CA GLY A 63 14.36 8.01 -8.39
C GLY A 63 12.99 8.56 -8.00
N TYR A 64 12.10 8.81 -8.96
CA TYR A 64 10.72 9.21 -8.73
C TYR A 64 9.92 8.01 -8.20
N ASP A 65 9.19 8.19 -7.11
CA ASP A 65 8.46 7.12 -6.44
C ASP A 65 6.97 7.45 -6.21
N PHE A 66 6.25 6.57 -5.53
CA PHE A 66 4.83 6.76 -5.25
C PHE A 66 4.54 7.98 -4.37
N ALA A 67 5.43 8.33 -3.45
CA ALA A 67 5.28 9.52 -2.61
C ALA A 67 5.40 10.80 -3.44
N ASP A 68 6.33 10.82 -4.41
CA ASP A 68 6.47 11.94 -5.34
C ASP A 68 5.22 12.09 -6.22
N LEU A 69 4.68 10.97 -6.73
CA LEU A 69 3.43 10.99 -7.50
C LEU A 69 2.26 11.55 -6.70
N LEU A 70 2.07 11.13 -5.44
CA LEU A 70 1.02 11.68 -4.58
C LEU A 70 1.18 13.19 -4.37
N THR A 71 2.42 13.64 -4.16
CA THR A 71 2.74 15.06 -3.97
C THR A 71 2.44 15.89 -5.23
N ASP A 72 2.73 15.35 -6.41
CA ASP A 72 2.43 16.05 -7.67
C ASP A 72 0.94 16.05 -7.99
N LEU A 73 0.25 14.96 -7.72
CA LEU A 73 -1.21 14.90 -7.87
C LEU A 73 -1.92 15.87 -6.92
N ASP A 74 -1.40 16.07 -5.70
CA ASP A 74 -1.99 17.00 -4.72
C ASP A 74 -1.90 18.47 -5.14
N LYS A 75 -1.04 18.82 -6.11
CA LYS A 75 -0.92 20.18 -6.69
C LYS A 75 -2.04 20.53 -7.67
N ILE A 76 -2.82 19.54 -8.12
CA ILE A 76 -3.95 19.78 -9.01
C ILE A 76 -5.03 20.52 -8.22
N GLU A 77 -5.44 21.68 -8.73
CA GLU A 77 -6.51 22.46 -8.10
C GLU A 77 -7.87 21.79 -8.30
N GLY A 78 -8.71 21.78 -7.26
CA GLY A 78 -10.04 21.20 -7.30
C GLY A 78 -10.51 20.69 -5.94
N ASP A 79 -11.74 20.18 -5.92
CA ASP A 79 -12.33 19.55 -4.73
C ASP A 79 -12.51 18.04 -5.01
N TYR A 80 -11.50 17.26 -4.66
CA TYR A 80 -11.47 15.82 -4.89
C TYR A 80 -10.69 15.11 -3.79
N LEU A 81 -10.86 13.80 -3.70
CA LEU A 81 -10.18 12.91 -2.78
C LEU A 81 -9.40 11.86 -3.57
N LEU A 82 -8.11 11.71 -3.26
CA LEU A 82 -7.25 10.64 -3.78
C LEU A 82 -7.23 9.47 -2.80
N ARG A 83 -7.50 8.29 -3.32
CA ARG A 83 -7.31 7.01 -2.61
C ARG A 83 -6.35 6.12 -3.38
N PHE A 84 -5.82 5.13 -2.72
CA PHE A 84 -5.08 4.07 -3.38
C PHE A 84 -5.29 2.72 -2.69
N MET A 85 -5.09 1.66 -3.43
CA MET A 85 -5.26 0.28 -2.96
C MET A 85 -4.02 -0.56 -3.29
N SER A 86 -3.96 -1.77 -2.71
CA SER A 86 -2.92 -2.76 -3.00
C SER A 86 -1.53 -2.35 -2.53
N SER A 87 -1.46 -1.86 -1.29
CA SER A 87 -0.17 -1.60 -0.62
C SER A 87 0.47 -2.90 -0.12
N GLN A 88 1.80 -2.87 0.05
CA GLN A 88 2.54 -3.96 0.66
C GLN A 88 3.52 -3.41 1.71
N PRO A 89 3.62 -4.02 2.91
CA PRO A 89 4.49 -3.53 3.98
C PRO A 89 5.96 -3.42 3.59
N LYS A 90 6.47 -4.34 2.76
CA LYS A 90 7.85 -4.30 2.26
C LYS A 90 8.21 -2.97 1.58
N ASP A 91 7.27 -2.44 0.80
CA ASP A 91 7.47 -1.26 -0.04
C ASP A 91 6.90 0.02 0.58
N ALA A 92 6.27 -0.08 1.76
CA ALA A 92 5.83 1.08 2.52
C ALA A 92 7.03 1.80 3.16
N THR A 93 7.10 3.11 2.99
CA THR A 93 8.21 3.95 3.46
C THR A 93 7.71 5.10 4.33
N TYR A 94 8.58 5.63 5.18
CA TYR A 94 8.27 6.84 5.94
C TYR A 94 8.00 8.04 5.02
N LYS A 95 8.76 8.16 3.91
CA LYS A 95 8.53 9.19 2.88
C LYS A 95 7.10 9.15 2.35
N LEU A 96 6.55 7.94 2.12
CA LEU A 96 5.16 7.79 1.69
C LEU A 96 4.19 8.32 2.75
N PHE A 97 4.41 7.99 4.03
CA PHE A 97 3.53 8.44 5.11
C PHE A 97 3.63 9.95 5.34
N ASP A 98 4.83 10.54 5.21
CA ASP A 98 5.02 11.99 5.26
C ASP A 98 4.31 12.70 4.10
N ALA A 99 4.39 12.15 2.88
CA ALA A 99 3.63 12.65 1.74
C ALA A 99 2.12 12.56 1.97
N MET A 100 1.61 11.41 2.45
CA MET A 100 0.19 11.26 2.79
C MET A 100 -0.25 12.28 3.86
N ALA A 101 0.59 12.52 4.87
CA ALA A 101 0.29 13.48 5.94
C ALA A 101 0.23 14.92 5.40
N GLY A 102 1.16 15.28 4.51
CA GLY A 102 1.28 16.63 3.96
C GLY A 102 0.29 16.97 2.85
N CYS A 103 -0.20 15.97 2.11
CA CYS A 103 -1.12 16.17 1.01
C CYS A 103 -2.55 16.44 1.49
N ARG A 104 -3.20 17.44 0.92
CA ARG A 104 -4.58 17.84 1.25
C ARG A 104 -5.61 16.88 0.67
N HIS A 105 -5.40 16.44 -0.56
CA HIS A 105 -6.35 15.61 -1.29
C HIS A 105 -6.20 14.11 -1.00
N VAL A 106 -5.09 13.66 -0.41
CA VAL A 106 -4.87 12.24 -0.11
C VAL A 106 -5.64 11.83 1.14
N ALA A 107 -6.50 10.83 0.99
CA ALA A 107 -7.26 10.26 2.10
C ALA A 107 -6.34 9.74 3.20
N LYS A 108 -6.66 10.07 4.45
CA LYS A 108 -5.94 9.51 5.62
C LYS A 108 -6.44 8.08 5.90
N GLN A 109 -6.36 7.26 4.88
CA GLN A 109 -6.73 5.84 4.90
C GLN A 109 -5.61 5.03 4.26
N LEU A 110 -5.16 3.99 4.94
CA LEU A 110 -4.12 3.08 4.47
C LEU A 110 -4.60 1.63 4.61
N HIS A 111 -4.71 0.95 3.48
CA HIS A 111 -4.90 -0.49 3.46
C HIS A 111 -3.54 -1.16 3.35
N LEU A 112 -3.05 -1.79 4.42
CA LEU A 112 -1.71 -2.38 4.51
C LEU A 112 -1.80 -3.84 4.99
N PRO A 113 -2.04 -4.81 4.09
CA PRO A 113 -2.23 -6.21 4.44
C PRO A 113 -1.01 -6.83 5.12
N VAL A 114 -1.13 -7.19 6.39
CA VAL A 114 -0.08 -7.89 7.15
C VAL A 114 -0.01 -9.36 6.81
N GLN A 115 -1.14 -9.98 6.51
CA GLN A 115 -1.37 -11.38 6.18
C GLN A 115 -1.24 -12.35 7.35
N SER A 116 -0.24 -12.21 8.23
CA SER A 116 -0.06 -13.01 9.45
C SER A 116 0.69 -12.23 10.52
N GLY A 117 0.39 -12.47 11.76
CA GLY A 117 1.13 -11.97 12.93
C GLY A 117 2.28 -12.87 13.36
N CYS A 118 2.52 -13.99 12.66
CA CYS A 118 3.59 -14.93 12.95
C CYS A 118 4.71 -14.83 11.89
N ASP A 119 5.93 -14.51 12.33
CA ASP A 119 7.09 -14.37 11.43
C ASP A 119 7.42 -15.67 10.68
N ARG A 120 7.16 -16.83 11.28
CA ARG A 120 7.36 -18.13 10.63
C ARG A 120 6.40 -18.29 9.45
N VAL A 121 5.15 -17.89 9.63
CA VAL A 121 4.11 -17.94 8.59
C VAL A 121 4.40 -16.90 7.51
N LEU A 122 4.79 -15.66 7.86
CA LEU A 122 5.21 -14.64 6.91
C LEU A 122 6.35 -15.13 6.00
N ARG A 123 7.37 -15.79 6.57
CA ARG A 123 8.45 -16.40 5.76
C ARG A 123 7.92 -17.50 4.82
N ALA A 124 7.01 -18.36 5.29
CA ALA A 124 6.39 -19.39 4.45
C ALA A 124 5.52 -18.80 3.34
N MET A 125 4.91 -17.64 3.58
CA MET A 125 4.17 -16.84 2.59
C MET A 125 5.08 -16.10 1.59
N ASN A 126 6.41 -16.19 1.72
CA ASN A 126 7.40 -15.40 0.98
C ASN A 126 7.17 -13.89 1.15
N ARG A 127 6.91 -13.46 2.40
CA ARG A 127 6.76 -12.04 2.77
C ARG A 127 8.09 -11.55 3.38
N PRO A 128 8.84 -10.65 2.71
CA PRO A 128 10.18 -10.22 3.14
C PRO A 128 10.12 -9.07 4.16
N TYR A 129 9.32 -9.25 5.20
CA TYR A 129 9.24 -8.39 6.39
C TYR A 129 8.78 -9.25 7.57
N ASP A 130 8.98 -8.76 8.77
CA ASP A 130 8.55 -9.34 10.03
C ASP A 130 7.50 -8.47 10.74
N VAL A 131 6.94 -9.00 11.82
CA VAL A 131 5.94 -8.30 12.64
C VAL A 131 6.52 -7.02 13.25
N ALA A 132 7.79 -7.03 13.68
CA ALA A 132 8.44 -5.86 14.25
C ALA A 132 8.50 -4.70 13.24
N ARG A 133 8.87 -5.00 11.99
CA ARG A 133 8.88 -4.00 10.91
C ARG A 133 7.48 -3.49 10.58
N TYR A 134 6.48 -4.36 10.59
CA TYR A 134 5.10 -3.95 10.38
C TYR A 134 4.61 -2.99 11.46
N LEU A 135 4.85 -3.31 12.74
CA LEU A 135 4.50 -2.46 13.87
C LEU A 135 5.21 -1.10 13.83
N ASP A 136 6.50 -1.09 13.46
CA ASP A 136 7.26 0.15 13.27
C ASP A 136 6.61 1.04 12.21
N LEU A 137 6.22 0.49 11.07
CA LEU A 137 5.54 1.22 9.98
C LEU A 137 4.22 1.84 10.45
N ILE A 138 3.34 1.07 11.09
CA ILE A 138 2.04 1.57 11.51
C ILE A 138 2.14 2.57 12.67
N THR A 139 3.13 2.38 13.55
CA THR A 139 3.41 3.34 14.64
C THR A 139 3.86 4.67 14.06
N TYR A 140 4.76 4.65 13.08
CA TYR A 140 5.18 5.87 12.40
C TYR A 140 4.01 6.54 11.66
N ALA A 141 3.24 5.77 10.88
CA ALA A 141 2.11 6.28 10.13
C ALA A 141 1.09 6.99 11.04
N ARG A 142 0.73 6.39 12.18
CA ARG A 142 -0.17 7.00 13.17
C ARG A 142 0.42 8.23 13.87
N ARG A 143 1.74 8.27 14.05
CA ARG A 143 2.40 9.44 14.63
C ARG A 143 2.26 10.66 13.73
N VAL A 144 2.40 10.49 12.40
CA VAL A 144 2.33 11.59 11.43
C VAL A 144 0.90 11.87 10.95
N MET A 145 0.00 10.90 11.11
CA MET A 145 -1.43 10.99 10.78
C MET A 145 -2.27 10.42 11.94
N PRO A 146 -2.57 11.22 12.98
CA PRO A 146 -3.31 10.74 14.18
C PRO A 146 -4.71 10.18 13.88
N ASP A 147 -5.35 10.65 12.81
CA ASP A 147 -6.68 10.25 12.30
C ASP A 147 -6.61 9.19 11.20
N LEU A 148 -5.46 8.54 11.04
CA LEU A 148 -5.29 7.49 10.04
C LEU A 148 -6.24 6.32 10.30
N VAL A 149 -7.07 6.00 9.30
CA VAL A 149 -7.83 4.75 9.24
C VAL A 149 -6.92 3.68 8.62
N LEU A 150 -6.55 2.70 9.42
CA LEU A 150 -5.72 1.58 8.99
C LEU A 150 -6.58 0.33 8.84
N THR A 151 -6.51 -0.30 7.67
CA THR A 151 -7.16 -1.59 7.40
C THR A 151 -6.13 -2.61 6.95
N SER A 152 -6.41 -3.88 7.16
CA SER A 152 -5.51 -4.98 6.80
C SER A 152 -6.30 -6.24 6.44
N ASP A 153 -5.65 -7.16 5.75
CA ASP A 153 -6.12 -8.52 5.56
C ASP A 153 -5.22 -9.48 6.33
N VAL A 154 -5.81 -10.57 6.79
CA VAL A 154 -5.11 -11.71 7.39
C VAL A 154 -5.55 -13.02 6.73
N ILE A 155 -4.64 -13.97 6.65
CA ILE A 155 -4.90 -15.34 6.18
C ILE A 155 -4.70 -16.26 7.37
N ILE A 156 -5.75 -16.98 7.75
CA ILE A 156 -5.73 -18.01 8.77
C ILE A 156 -5.85 -19.39 8.12
N GLY A 157 -5.18 -20.37 8.65
CA GLY A 157 -5.14 -21.72 8.08
C GLY A 157 -4.18 -21.86 6.90
N PHE A 158 -3.16 -21.01 6.83
CA PHE A 158 -2.12 -21.16 5.81
C PHE A 158 -1.43 -22.52 5.95
N PRO A 159 -1.05 -23.21 4.84
CA PRO A 159 -0.41 -24.53 4.92
C PRO A 159 0.77 -24.58 5.90
N GLY A 160 0.65 -25.43 6.91
CA GLY A 160 1.63 -25.56 7.98
C GLY A 160 1.51 -24.56 9.13
N GLU A 161 0.51 -23.68 9.12
CA GLU A 161 0.17 -22.82 10.25
C GLU A 161 -0.39 -23.68 11.40
N THR A 162 0.05 -23.41 12.61
CA THR A 162 -0.47 -24.03 13.83
C THR A 162 -1.44 -23.08 14.54
N GLU A 163 -2.23 -23.59 15.48
CA GLU A 163 -3.11 -22.77 16.32
C GLU A 163 -2.30 -21.69 17.06
N SER A 164 -1.11 -22.03 17.56
CA SER A 164 -0.23 -21.06 18.23
C SER A 164 0.18 -19.93 17.30
N ASP A 165 0.50 -20.20 16.02
CA ASP A 165 0.84 -19.16 15.04
C ASP A 165 -0.36 -18.25 14.74
N ALA A 166 -1.56 -18.84 14.64
CA ALA A 166 -2.80 -18.07 14.43
C ALA A 166 -3.08 -17.16 15.63
N MET A 167 -2.81 -17.60 16.85
CA MET A 167 -2.96 -16.78 18.06
C MET A 167 -1.98 -15.60 18.09
N GLU A 168 -0.77 -15.71 17.50
CA GLU A 168 0.13 -14.57 17.30
C GLU A 168 -0.52 -13.51 16.39
N THR A 169 -1.28 -13.93 15.37
CA THR A 169 -2.03 -13.01 14.51
C THR A 169 -3.14 -12.30 15.27
N VAL A 170 -3.88 -13.01 16.12
CA VAL A 170 -4.90 -12.39 16.99
C VAL A 170 -4.27 -11.34 17.91
N ALA A 171 -3.16 -11.69 18.59
CA ALA A 171 -2.44 -10.77 19.46
C ALA A 171 -1.93 -9.52 18.70
N LEU A 172 -1.45 -9.67 17.46
CA LEU A 172 -1.05 -8.54 16.63
C LEU A 172 -2.24 -7.62 16.31
N VAL A 173 -3.41 -8.18 15.98
CA VAL A 173 -4.61 -7.40 15.68
C VAL A 173 -5.06 -6.59 16.89
N GLU A 174 -5.09 -7.23 18.07
CA GLU A 174 -5.45 -6.55 19.32
C GLU A 174 -4.46 -5.43 19.68
N LEU A 175 -3.15 -5.70 19.54
CA LEU A 175 -2.09 -4.72 19.81
C LEU A 175 -2.13 -3.53 18.84
N SER A 176 -2.38 -3.82 17.57
CA SER A 176 -2.25 -2.82 16.50
C SER A 176 -3.52 -2.01 16.26
N LEU A 177 -4.66 -2.38 16.85
CA LEU A 177 -5.97 -1.72 16.64
C LEU A 177 -6.30 -1.55 15.15
N ILE A 178 -5.98 -2.55 14.34
CA ILE A 178 -6.30 -2.57 12.92
C ILE A 178 -7.76 -3.00 12.73
N HIS A 179 -8.44 -2.42 11.76
CA HIS A 179 -9.73 -2.92 11.29
C HIS A 179 -9.48 -3.99 10.20
N ILE A 180 -10.07 -5.18 10.39
CA ILE A 180 -9.94 -6.35 9.51
C ILE A 180 -11.29 -6.61 8.84
#